data_10bcbfeab86d1163211c7135331198c9
#
_entry.id   10bcbfeab86d1163211c7135331198c9
#
_cell.length_a   1.000
_cell.length_b   1.000
_cell.length_c   1.000
_cell.angle_alpha   90.00
_cell.angle_beta   90.00
_cell.angle_gamma   90.00
#
_symmetry.space_group_name_H-M   'P 1'
#
loop_
_entity.id
_entity.type
_entity.pdbx_description
1 polymer ?
#
loop_
_entity_poly.entity_id
_entity_poly.type
_entity_poly.pdbx_seq_one_letter_code
_entity_poly.pdbx_strand_id
1 'polypeptide(L)'
;ENPACLNVLAFLSELFIRVGRYIVVPLIFTTAICAVNKLRSSKLLLKTCLWTFLVIIISSLILTFVGLVSVLIVKLPRIPITVDIPSQVTHIDVKSMILSLFPVSGFNAIGEGSFLLVSLVFAFLIGWESASDELVFKPIFALADSCAKLFYNIANFFTEILCVCCVAIVAYWFVNFKTIIVADIYTPMVIMFLVDFVIV
;
A
#
# COMPACT_ATOMS: atom_id res chain seq x y z
N GLU A 1 16.04 -27.94 -12.21
CA GLU A 1 15.83 -26.71 -11.43
C GLU A 1 17.10 -26.42 -10.65
N ASN A 2 17.91 -25.46 -11.10
CA ASN A 2 19.17 -25.12 -10.43
C ASN A 2 18.84 -24.31 -9.15
N PRO A 3 19.13 -24.81 -7.95
CA PRO A 3 18.84 -24.10 -6.71
C PRO A 3 19.56 -22.75 -6.62
N ALA A 4 20.71 -22.61 -7.29
CA ALA A 4 21.44 -21.36 -7.37
C ALA A 4 20.63 -20.25 -8.13
N CYS A 5 19.94 -20.60 -9.20
CA CYS A 5 19.13 -19.67 -9.98
C CYS A 5 17.92 -19.17 -9.17
N LEU A 6 17.29 -20.05 -8.40
CA LEU A 6 16.16 -19.68 -7.52
C LEU A 6 16.59 -18.73 -6.40
N ASN A 7 17.75 -18.98 -5.80
CA ASN A 7 18.29 -18.11 -4.75
C ASN A 7 18.63 -16.71 -5.29
N VAL A 8 19.16 -16.61 -6.50
CA VAL A 8 19.43 -15.32 -7.15
C VAL A 8 18.13 -14.58 -7.46
N LEU A 9 17.12 -15.26 -7.99
CA LEU A 9 15.81 -14.68 -8.27
C LEU A 9 15.13 -14.19 -6.98
N ALA A 10 15.19 -14.98 -5.90
CA ALA A 10 14.67 -14.60 -4.59
C ALA A 10 15.36 -13.34 -4.06
N PHE A 11 16.70 -13.33 -4.11
CA PHE A 11 17.49 -12.17 -3.67
C PHE A 11 17.16 -10.92 -4.48
N LEU A 12 17.10 -11.02 -5.82
CA LEU A 12 16.74 -9.88 -6.66
C LEU A 12 15.34 -9.37 -6.33
N SER A 13 14.36 -10.25 -6.23
CA SER A 13 12.97 -9.86 -5.95
C SER A 13 12.85 -9.13 -4.61
N GLU A 14 13.51 -9.64 -3.57
CA GLU A 14 13.50 -9.00 -2.25
C GLU A 14 14.22 -7.65 -2.26
N LEU A 15 15.37 -7.56 -2.93
CA LEU A 15 16.14 -6.32 -3.06
C LEU A 15 15.30 -5.22 -3.73
N PHE A 16 14.60 -5.53 -4.83
CA PHE A 16 13.77 -4.56 -5.53
C PHE A 16 12.56 -4.10 -4.71
N ILE A 17 11.92 -5.01 -4.00
CA ILE A 17 10.81 -4.65 -3.09
C ILE A 17 11.31 -3.71 -1.99
N ARG A 18 12.46 -3.98 -1.41
CA ARG A 18 13.05 -3.13 -0.37
C ARG A 18 13.42 -1.75 -0.91
N VAL A 19 14.10 -1.67 -2.04
CA VAL A 19 14.46 -0.40 -2.70
C VAL A 19 13.21 0.41 -3.06
N GLY A 20 12.18 -0.26 -3.61
CA GLY A 20 10.91 0.39 -3.90
C GLY A 20 10.27 1.04 -2.66
N ARG A 21 10.25 0.35 -1.53
CA ARG A 21 9.74 0.91 -0.26
C ARG A 21 10.55 2.13 0.20
N TYR A 22 11.88 2.09 0.06
CA TYR A 22 12.75 3.22 0.43
C TYR A 22 12.45 4.49 -0.37
N ILE A 23 12.01 4.36 -1.61
CA ILE A 23 11.69 5.51 -2.49
C ILE A 23 10.24 5.98 -2.24
N VAL A 24 9.31 5.04 -2.14
CA VAL A 24 7.87 5.33 -2.07
C VAL A 24 7.48 6.02 -0.76
N VAL A 25 8.06 5.61 0.37
CA VAL A 25 7.69 6.18 1.69
C VAL A 25 8.00 7.68 1.79
N PRO A 26 9.23 8.16 1.52
CA PRO A 26 9.51 9.59 1.56
C PRO A 26 8.80 10.38 0.46
N LEU A 27 8.55 9.76 -0.71
CA LEU A 27 7.76 10.38 -1.76
C LEU A 27 6.32 10.66 -1.30
N ILE A 28 5.65 9.66 -0.72
CA ILE A 28 4.28 9.83 -0.21
C ILE A 28 4.26 10.85 0.93
N PHE A 29 5.23 10.82 1.82
CA PHE A 29 5.34 11.76 2.93
C PHE A 29 5.44 13.22 2.44
N THR A 30 6.38 13.50 1.56
CA THR A 30 6.61 14.86 1.05
C THR A 30 5.48 15.36 0.17
N THR A 31 4.92 14.50 -0.68
CA THR A 31 3.76 14.85 -1.52
C THR A 31 2.50 15.09 -0.71
N ALA A 32 2.29 14.33 0.38
CA ALA A 32 1.17 14.54 1.30
C ALA A 32 1.26 15.89 2.02
N ILE A 33 2.44 16.28 2.49
CA ILE A 33 2.67 17.62 3.09
C ILE A 33 2.27 18.71 2.09
N CYS A 34 2.77 18.62 0.85
CA CYS A 34 2.46 19.59 -0.20
C CYS A 34 0.97 19.63 -0.55
N ALA A 35 0.33 18.47 -0.64
CA ALA A 35 -1.10 18.38 -0.97
C ALA A 35 -1.97 18.99 0.13
N VAL A 36 -1.71 18.67 1.40
CA VAL A 36 -2.47 19.20 2.54
C VAL A 36 -2.29 20.71 2.66
N ASN A 37 -1.05 21.21 2.50
CA ASN A 37 -0.78 22.66 2.52
C ASN A 37 -1.56 23.40 1.42
N LYS A 38 -1.50 22.91 0.17
CA LYS A 38 -2.23 23.51 -0.97
C LYS A 38 -3.75 23.47 -0.77
N LEU A 39 -4.28 22.36 -0.25
CA LEU A 39 -5.71 22.21 0.01
C LEU A 39 -6.21 23.14 1.13
N ARG A 40 -5.40 23.32 2.18
CA ARG A 40 -5.76 24.22 3.27
C ARG A 40 -5.67 25.69 2.86
N SER A 41 -4.62 26.11 2.15
CA SER A 41 -4.48 27.49 1.67
C SER A 41 -5.61 27.87 0.71
N SER A 42 -6.11 26.93 -0.08
CA SER A 42 -7.29 27.15 -0.95
C SER A 42 -8.64 27.04 -0.23
N LYS A 43 -8.68 26.78 1.10
CA LYS A 43 -9.88 26.55 1.91
C LYS A 43 -10.78 25.40 1.43
N LEU A 44 -10.27 24.51 0.60
CA LEU A 44 -11.00 23.39 0.03
C LEU A 44 -10.78 22.08 0.81
N LEU A 45 -9.90 22.09 1.81
CA LEU A 45 -9.46 20.87 2.53
C LEU A 45 -10.63 20.07 3.10
N LEU A 46 -11.52 20.71 3.86
CA LEU A 46 -12.67 20.01 4.46
C LEU A 46 -13.62 19.44 3.41
N LYS A 47 -13.92 20.20 2.37
CA LYS A 47 -14.77 19.75 1.26
C LYS A 47 -14.17 18.55 0.54
N THR A 48 -12.89 18.62 0.22
CA THR A 48 -12.18 17.54 -0.47
C THR A 48 -12.07 16.30 0.41
N CYS A 49 -11.74 16.48 1.69
CA CYS A 49 -11.63 15.36 2.64
C CYS A 49 -12.98 14.64 2.83
N LEU A 50 -14.09 15.37 2.97
CA LEU A 50 -15.44 14.83 3.07
C LEU A 50 -15.85 14.09 1.79
N TRP A 51 -15.59 14.66 0.61
CA TRP A 51 -15.88 14.02 -0.65
C TRP A 51 -15.05 12.74 -0.86
N THR A 52 -13.75 12.78 -0.56
CA THR A 52 -12.87 11.61 -0.65
C THR A 52 -13.35 10.51 0.30
N PHE A 53 -13.69 10.86 1.55
CA PHE A 53 -14.19 9.89 2.51
C PHE A 53 -15.51 9.23 2.04
N LEU A 54 -16.43 10.03 1.49
CA LEU A 54 -17.69 9.54 0.94
C LEU A 54 -17.46 8.60 -0.25
N VAL A 55 -16.57 8.98 -1.18
CA VAL A 55 -16.22 8.15 -2.34
C VAL A 55 -15.58 6.82 -1.89
N ILE A 56 -14.69 6.85 -0.89
CA ILE A 56 -14.07 5.63 -0.35
C ILE A 56 -15.13 4.70 0.24
N ILE A 57 -16.08 5.22 1.02
CA ILE A 57 -17.14 4.39 1.60
C ILE A 57 -18.02 3.77 0.50
N ILE A 58 -18.46 4.57 -0.47
CA ILE A 58 -19.32 4.09 -1.57
C ILE A 58 -18.56 3.04 -2.39
N SER A 59 -17.32 3.32 -2.77
CA SER A 59 -16.48 2.40 -3.52
C SER A 59 -16.25 1.09 -2.76
N SER A 60 -15.97 1.17 -1.47
CA SER A 60 -15.79 -0.01 -0.61
C SER A 60 -17.05 -0.86 -0.52
N LEU A 61 -18.23 -0.24 -0.39
CA LEU A 61 -19.51 -0.95 -0.39
C LEU A 61 -19.77 -1.65 -1.72
N ILE A 62 -19.53 -0.96 -2.83
CA ILE A 62 -19.70 -1.54 -4.18
C ILE A 62 -18.78 -2.75 -4.36
N LEU A 63 -17.48 -2.60 -4.04
CA LEU A 63 -16.51 -3.69 -4.17
C LEU A 63 -16.86 -4.88 -3.26
N THR A 64 -17.32 -4.61 -2.04
CA THR A 64 -17.76 -5.68 -1.12
C THR A 64 -18.98 -6.41 -1.68
N PHE A 65 -19.93 -5.67 -2.27
CA PHE A 65 -21.10 -6.27 -2.89
C PHE A 65 -20.73 -7.12 -4.11
N VAL A 66 -19.83 -6.62 -4.96
CA VAL A 66 -19.32 -7.36 -6.13
C VAL A 66 -18.62 -8.64 -5.68
N GLY A 67 -17.72 -8.56 -4.67
CA GLY A 67 -17.04 -9.75 -4.14
C GLY A 67 -18.01 -10.77 -3.54
N LEU A 68 -19.08 -10.33 -2.87
CA LEU A 68 -20.08 -11.22 -2.31
C LEU A 68 -20.88 -11.92 -3.42
N VAL A 69 -21.26 -11.22 -4.46
CA VAL A 69 -21.95 -11.79 -5.63
C VAL A 69 -21.04 -12.79 -6.36
N SER A 70 -19.77 -12.45 -6.54
CA SER A 70 -18.77 -13.32 -7.16
C SER A 70 -18.63 -14.66 -6.41
N VAL A 71 -18.55 -14.64 -5.07
CA VAL A 71 -18.50 -15.85 -4.24
C VAL A 71 -19.77 -16.69 -4.34
N LEU A 72 -20.93 -16.06 -4.52
CA LEU A 72 -22.20 -16.79 -4.69
C LEU A 72 -22.29 -17.49 -6.05
N ILE A 73 -21.71 -16.89 -7.10
CA ILE A 73 -21.69 -17.46 -8.47
C ILE A 73 -20.68 -18.60 -8.55
N VAL A 74 -19.47 -18.37 -8.03
CA VAL A 74 -18.38 -19.35 -8.05
C VAL A 74 -18.40 -20.14 -6.75
N LYS A 75 -19.00 -21.33 -6.77
CA LYS A 75 -19.00 -22.23 -5.59
C LYS A 75 -17.58 -22.73 -5.32
N LEU A 76 -16.91 -22.14 -4.36
CA LEU A 76 -15.60 -22.60 -3.90
C LEU A 76 -15.72 -23.97 -3.23
N PRO A 77 -14.83 -24.94 -3.57
CA PRO A 77 -14.77 -26.19 -2.86
C PRO A 77 -14.41 -25.94 -1.38
N ARG A 78 -15.12 -26.60 -0.47
CA ARG A 78 -14.81 -26.47 0.96
C ARG A 78 -13.46 -27.14 1.25
N ILE A 79 -12.49 -26.37 1.66
CA ILE A 79 -11.20 -26.90 2.15
C ILE A 79 -11.48 -27.48 3.54
N PRO A 80 -11.23 -28.79 3.78
CA PRO A 80 -11.31 -29.32 5.13
C PRO A 80 -10.20 -28.63 5.95
N ILE A 81 -10.59 -27.72 6.81
CA ILE A 81 -9.67 -27.08 7.76
C ILE A 81 -9.41 -28.13 8.84
N THR A 82 -8.32 -28.88 8.72
CA THR A 82 -7.76 -29.65 9.81
C THR A 82 -7.13 -28.66 10.78
N VAL A 83 -7.92 -28.22 11.76
CA VAL A 83 -7.48 -27.27 12.78
C VAL A 83 -6.72 -28.04 13.85
N ASP A 84 -5.46 -28.31 13.60
CA ASP A 84 -4.51 -28.76 14.64
C ASP A 84 -3.66 -27.61 15.21
N ILE A 85 -3.95 -26.38 14.82
CA ILE A 85 -3.28 -25.20 15.36
C ILE A 85 -4.27 -24.52 16.31
N PRO A 86 -3.94 -24.35 17.61
CA PRO A 86 -4.76 -23.52 18.47
C PRO A 86 -4.84 -22.14 17.81
N SER A 87 -5.98 -21.85 17.20
CA SER A 87 -6.26 -20.56 16.59
C SER A 87 -6.21 -19.53 17.71
N GLN A 88 -5.08 -18.87 17.87
CA GLN A 88 -5.05 -17.60 18.56
C GLN A 88 -5.95 -16.69 17.74
N VAL A 89 -7.22 -16.63 18.13
CA VAL A 89 -8.15 -15.64 17.61
C VAL A 89 -7.53 -14.31 17.96
N THR A 90 -6.91 -13.68 16.98
CA THR A 90 -6.35 -12.34 17.13
C THR A 90 -7.53 -11.43 17.37
N HIS A 91 -7.83 -11.18 18.64
CA HIS A 91 -8.82 -10.16 18.99
C HIS A 91 -8.38 -8.84 18.39
N ILE A 92 -9.18 -8.33 17.47
CA ILE A 92 -8.96 -6.99 16.91
C ILE A 92 -9.22 -6.00 18.06
N ASP A 93 -8.16 -5.61 18.74
CA ASP A 93 -8.23 -4.58 19.76
C ASP A 93 -8.16 -3.22 19.08
N VAL A 94 -9.32 -2.58 18.96
CA VAL A 94 -9.45 -1.24 18.35
C VAL A 94 -8.53 -0.23 19.05
N LYS A 95 -8.31 -0.39 20.36
CA LYS A 95 -7.42 0.46 21.13
C LYS A 95 -5.96 0.32 20.67
N SER A 96 -5.49 -0.89 20.47
CA SER A 96 -4.13 -1.14 19.95
C SER A 96 -3.98 -0.63 18.53
N MET A 97 -5.01 -0.72 17.69
CA MET A 97 -5.02 -0.14 16.35
C MET A 97 -4.89 1.38 16.36
N ILE A 98 -5.63 2.07 17.25
CA ILE A 98 -5.55 3.53 17.40
C ILE A 98 -4.17 3.93 17.95
N LEU A 99 -3.65 3.20 18.93
CA LEU A 99 -2.31 3.46 19.47
C LEU A 99 -1.20 3.23 18.45
N SER A 100 -1.36 2.30 17.53
CA SER A 100 -0.38 2.04 16.45
C SER A 100 -0.31 3.18 15.41
N LEU A 101 -1.33 4.04 15.35
CA LEU A 101 -1.29 5.26 14.52
C LEU A 101 -0.33 6.32 15.05
N PHE A 102 -0.03 6.27 16.37
CA PHE A 102 0.86 7.20 17.05
C PHE A 102 2.03 6.44 17.69
N PRO A 103 3.04 6.06 16.90
CA PRO A 103 4.20 5.33 17.42
C PRO A 103 5.01 6.23 18.37
N VAL A 104 5.75 5.60 19.28
CA VAL A 104 6.62 6.28 20.26
C VAL A 104 7.68 7.16 19.59
N SER A 105 8.05 6.86 18.33
CA SER A 105 9.01 7.65 17.55
C SER A 105 8.46 7.91 16.14
N GLY A 106 8.20 9.19 15.83
CA GLY A 106 7.72 9.60 14.49
C GLY A 106 8.74 9.32 13.37
N PHE A 107 10.04 9.30 13.69
CA PHE A 107 11.09 8.99 12.72
C PHE A 107 11.14 7.51 12.33
N ASN A 108 10.84 6.59 13.24
CA ASN A 108 10.73 5.16 12.91
C ASN A 108 9.62 4.90 11.89
N ALA A 109 8.55 5.68 11.94
CA ALA A 109 7.44 5.58 10.99
C ALA A 109 7.85 5.88 9.54
N ILE A 110 8.84 6.77 9.36
CA ILE A 110 9.38 7.13 8.04
C ILE A 110 10.43 6.10 7.59
N GLY A 111 11.17 5.50 8.53
CA GLY A 111 12.23 4.53 8.23
C GLY A 111 11.71 3.13 7.91
N GLU A 112 10.68 2.68 8.60
CA GLU A 112 10.10 1.35 8.41
C GLU A 112 8.87 1.43 7.50
N GLY A 113 8.97 0.98 6.24
CA GLY A 113 7.90 1.02 5.25
C GLY A 113 6.60 0.28 5.64
N SER A 114 6.56 -0.33 6.83
CA SER A 114 5.36 -0.94 7.41
C SER A 114 4.37 0.09 7.97
N PHE A 115 4.81 1.34 8.20
CA PHE A 115 4.02 2.39 8.86
C PHE A 115 3.60 3.51 7.90
N LEU A 116 3.22 3.18 6.68
CA LEU A 116 2.78 4.15 5.68
C LEU A 116 1.65 5.06 6.19
N LEU A 117 0.69 4.48 6.93
CA LEU A 117 -0.42 5.22 7.50
C LEU A 117 0.05 6.24 8.57
N VAL A 118 0.98 5.83 9.42
CA VAL A 118 1.56 6.69 10.45
C VAL A 118 2.34 7.85 9.83
N SER A 119 3.14 7.57 8.80
CA SER A 119 3.86 8.58 8.01
C SER A 119 2.89 9.58 7.39
N LEU A 120 1.74 9.11 6.91
CA LEU A 120 0.69 9.95 6.31
C LEU A 120 0.00 10.85 7.34
N VAL A 121 -0.29 10.34 8.55
CA VAL A 121 -0.83 11.13 9.67
C VAL A 121 0.15 12.24 10.07
N PHE A 122 1.44 11.91 10.17
CA PHE A 122 2.47 12.89 10.50
C PHE A 122 2.64 13.95 9.40
N ALA A 123 2.61 13.55 8.13
CA ALA A 123 2.63 14.46 6.99
C ALA A 123 1.40 15.39 6.98
N PHE A 124 0.23 14.87 7.35
CA PHE A 124 -1.00 15.66 7.47
C PHE A 124 -0.87 16.74 8.55
N LEU A 125 -0.33 16.42 9.72
CA LEU A 125 -0.11 17.39 10.80
C LEU A 125 0.85 18.51 10.37
N ILE A 126 1.98 18.15 9.75
CA ILE A 126 2.95 19.14 9.24
C ILE A 126 2.32 20.00 8.16
N GLY A 127 1.64 19.40 7.19
CA GLY A 127 0.98 20.12 6.10
C GLY A 127 -0.14 21.04 6.61
N TRP A 128 -0.86 20.61 7.64
CA TRP A 128 -1.88 21.41 8.29
C TRP A 128 -1.29 22.63 8.97
N GLU A 129 -0.25 22.47 9.77
CA GLU A 129 0.34 23.59 10.51
C GLU A 129 1.11 24.53 9.59
N SER A 130 1.81 24.00 8.60
CA SER A 130 2.57 24.83 7.63
C SER A 130 1.69 25.77 6.78
N ALA A 131 0.40 25.52 6.67
CA ALA A 131 -0.55 26.40 5.99
C ALA A 131 -1.18 27.46 6.93
N SER A 132 -0.84 27.45 8.22
CA SER A 132 -1.38 28.41 9.21
C SER A 132 -0.74 29.80 9.02
N ASP A 133 0.60 29.85 8.86
CA ASP A 133 1.37 31.08 8.66
C ASP A 133 2.26 30.94 7.42
N GLU A 134 1.73 31.35 6.27
CA GLU A 134 2.44 31.21 4.98
C GLU A 134 3.81 31.90 4.95
N LEU A 135 3.98 33.03 5.67
CA LEU A 135 5.23 33.78 5.66
C LEU A 135 6.35 33.06 6.45
N VAL A 136 6.01 32.48 7.60
CA VAL A 136 6.97 31.81 8.49
C VAL A 136 7.35 30.43 7.95
N PHE A 137 6.36 29.67 7.42
CA PHE A 137 6.56 28.29 6.99
C PHE A 137 6.89 28.13 5.51
N LYS A 138 6.95 29.23 4.74
CA LYS A 138 7.35 29.22 3.33
C LYS A 138 8.63 28.44 3.02
N PRO A 139 9.74 28.56 3.81
CA PRO A 139 10.94 27.79 3.54
C PRO A 139 10.73 26.28 3.75
N ILE A 140 9.95 25.86 4.74
CA ILE A 140 9.66 24.44 4.99
C ILE A 140 8.83 23.85 3.84
N PHE A 141 7.85 24.60 3.36
CA PHE A 141 7.05 24.17 2.21
C PHE A 141 7.90 24.07 0.94
N ALA A 142 8.80 25.05 0.68
CA ALA A 142 9.70 25.01 -0.46
C ALA A 142 10.68 23.82 -0.39
N LEU A 143 11.14 23.48 0.81
CA LEU A 143 11.94 22.29 1.04
C LEU A 143 11.16 21.01 0.73
N ALA A 144 9.93 20.89 1.26
CA ALA A 144 9.07 19.74 1.00
C ALA A 144 8.75 19.56 -0.49
N ASP A 145 8.45 20.64 -1.21
CA ASP A 145 8.19 20.61 -2.66
C ASP A 145 9.44 20.21 -3.46
N SER A 146 10.61 20.70 -3.05
CA SER A 146 11.89 20.31 -3.66
C SER A 146 12.22 18.86 -3.42
N CYS A 147 12.02 18.36 -2.19
CA CYS A 147 12.18 16.94 -1.85
C CYS A 147 11.18 16.06 -2.62
N ALA A 148 9.93 16.48 -2.72
CA ALA A 148 8.92 15.74 -3.49
C ALA A 148 9.33 15.59 -4.96
N LYS A 149 9.83 16.65 -5.59
CA LYS A 149 10.34 16.61 -6.98
C LYS A 149 11.56 15.69 -7.11
N LEU A 150 12.47 15.74 -6.14
CA LEU A 150 13.65 14.89 -6.12
C LEU A 150 13.26 13.40 -6.04
N PHE A 151 12.40 13.05 -5.09
CA PHE A 151 11.94 11.66 -4.94
C PHE A 151 11.09 11.21 -6.13
N TYR A 152 10.33 12.12 -6.75
CA TYR A 152 9.59 11.82 -7.98
C TYR A 152 10.54 11.47 -9.13
N ASN A 153 11.62 12.21 -9.31
CA ASN A 153 12.62 11.91 -10.35
C ASN A 153 13.33 10.57 -10.08
N ILE A 154 13.65 10.28 -8.80
CA ILE A 154 14.21 8.98 -8.41
C ILE A 154 13.21 7.86 -8.69
N ALA A 155 11.93 8.07 -8.38
CA ALA A 155 10.88 7.09 -8.65
C ALA A 155 10.71 6.83 -10.16
N ASN A 156 10.78 7.86 -10.99
CA ASN A 156 10.72 7.70 -12.46
C ASN A 156 11.89 6.85 -12.96
N PHE A 157 13.10 7.15 -12.52
CA PHE A 157 14.28 6.33 -12.87
C PHE A 157 14.12 4.87 -12.41
N PHE A 158 13.62 4.69 -11.19
CA PHE A 158 13.36 3.35 -10.66
C PHE A 158 12.26 2.61 -11.46
N THR A 159 11.25 3.33 -11.96
CA THR A 159 10.17 2.75 -12.76
C THR A 159 10.68 2.20 -14.10
N GLU A 160 11.67 2.83 -14.71
CA GLU A 160 12.29 2.32 -15.93
C GLU A 160 12.99 0.96 -15.69
N ILE A 161 13.68 0.85 -14.55
CA ILE A 161 14.35 -0.40 -14.15
C ILE A 161 13.31 -1.45 -13.68
N LEU A 162 12.20 -1.01 -13.10
CA LEU A 162 11.17 -1.88 -12.54
C LEU A 162 10.56 -2.83 -13.60
N CYS A 163 10.45 -2.40 -14.86
CA CYS A 163 9.98 -3.26 -15.94
C CYS A 163 10.80 -4.54 -16.09
N VAL A 164 12.11 -4.42 -16.00
CA VAL A 164 13.03 -5.59 -16.07
C VAL A 164 12.92 -6.42 -14.81
N CYS A 165 12.79 -5.76 -13.66
CA CYS A 165 12.69 -6.41 -12.35
C CYS A 165 11.37 -7.14 -12.16
N CYS A 166 10.27 -6.63 -12.74
CA CYS A 166 8.97 -7.30 -12.72
C CYS A 166 9.05 -8.71 -13.34
N VAL A 167 9.83 -8.89 -14.39
CA VAL A 167 10.02 -10.21 -14.99
C VAL A 167 10.65 -11.17 -13.98
N ALA A 168 11.67 -10.72 -13.24
CA ALA A 168 12.32 -11.54 -12.21
C ALA A 168 11.38 -11.86 -11.04
N ILE A 169 10.61 -10.86 -10.59
CA ILE A 169 9.63 -11.02 -9.50
C ILE A 169 8.54 -12.01 -9.91
N VAL A 170 7.96 -11.84 -11.09
CA VAL A 170 6.92 -12.74 -11.61
C VAL A 170 7.46 -14.16 -11.78
N ALA A 171 8.67 -14.31 -12.34
CA ALA A 171 9.30 -15.61 -12.48
C ALA A 171 9.52 -16.30 -11.12
N TYR A 172 9.99 -15.57 -10.12
CA TYR A 172 10.16 -16.07 -8.76
C TYR A 172 8.83 -16.55 -8.15
N TRP A 173 7.80 -15.72 -8.22
CA TRP A 173 6.49 -16.04 -7.72
C TRP A 173 5.87 -17.22 -8.49
N PHE A 174 6.01 -17.26 -9.80
CA PHE A 174 5.49 -18.36 -10.62
C PHE A 174 6.08 -19.71 -10.22
N VAL A 175 7.39 -19.76 -9.96
CA VAL A 175 8.06 -21.01 -9.51
C VAL A 175 7.57 -21.41 -8.12
N ASN A 176 7.42 -20.47 -7.19
CA ASN A 176 6.91 -20.75 -5.86
C ASN A 176 5.42 -21.18 -5.85
N PHE A 177 4.61 -20.57 -6.73
CA PHE A 177 3.20 -20.94 -6.86
C PHE A 177 2.97 -22.25 -7.63
N LYS A 178 3.96 -22.74 -8.39
CA LYS A 178 3.81 -23.97 -9.17
C LYS A 178 3.39 -25.16 -8.31
N THR A 179 3.92 -25.27 -7.12
CA THR A 179 3.56 -26.33 -6.15
C THR A 179 2.15 -26.17 -5.58
N ILE A 180 1.64 -24.95 -5.57
CA ILE A 180 0.36 -24.54 -5.02
C ILE A 180 -0.73 -24.57 -6.11
N ILE A 181 -0.39 -24.21 -7.36
CA ILE A 181 -1.30 -24.22 -8.53
C ILE A 181 -1.74 -25.64 -8.92
N VAL A 182 -0.96 -26.66 -8.58
CA VAL A 182 -1.31 -28.07 -8.83
C VAL A 182 -2.48 -28.54 -7.94
N ALA A 183 -2.82 -27.81 -6.88
CA ALA A 183 -4.03 -28.10 -6.12
C ALA A 183 -5.27 -27.51 -6.85
N ASP A 184 -6.29 -28.34 -7.08
CA ASP A 184 -7.59 -27.97 -7.76
C ASP A 184 -8.32 -26.76 -7.15
N ILE A 185 -7.80 -26.22 -6.05
CA ILE A 185 -8.35 -25.08 -5.29
C ILE A 185 -8.14 -23.75 -6.02
N TYR A 186 -7.09 -23.62 -6.84
CA TYR A 186 -6.74 -22.34 -7.47
C TYR A 186 -7.59 -21.99 -8.70
N THR A 187 -8.07 -22.99 -9.42
CA THR A 187 -8.91 -22.77 -10.60
C THR A 187 -10.12 -21.89 -10.28
N PRO A 188 -10.96 -22.20 -9.25
CA PRO A 188 -12.08 -21.33 -8.89
C PRO A 188 -11.63 -19.96 -8.35
N MET A 189 -10.49 -19.85 -7.66
CA MET A 189 -9.95 -18.54 -7.22
C MET A 189 -9.56 -17.65 -8.39
N VAL A 190 -8.91 -18.21 -9.42
CA VAL A 190 -8.53 -17.46 -10.63
C VAL A 190 -9.77 -17.01 -11.41
N ILE A 191 -10.78 -17.88 -11.51
CA ILE A 191 -12.05 -17.54 -12.16
C ILE A 191 -12.75 -16.41 -11.40
N MET A 192 -12.77 -16.46 -10.08
CA MET A 192 -13.35 -15.42 -9.22
C MET A 192 -12.64 -14.09 -9.42
N PHE A 193 -11.29 -14.09 -9.42
CA PHE A 193 -10.50 -12.90 -9.68
C PHE A 193 -10.73 -12.31 -11.08
N LEU A 194 -10.86 -13.16 -12.11
CA LEU A 194 -11.17 -12.71 -13.46
C LEU A 194 -12.59 -12.11 -13.56
N VAL A 195 -13.57 -12.71 -12.87
CA VAL A 195 -14.94 -12.18 -12.82
C VAL A 195 -14.95 -10.80 -12.15
N ASP A 196 -14.26 -10.65 -11.01
CA ASP A 196 -14.14 -9.37 -10.31
C ASP A 196 -13.44 -8.32 -11.17
N PHE A 197 -12.38 -8.70 -11.89
CA PHE A 197 -11.64 -7.81 -12.79
C PHE A 197 -12.48 -7.33 -13.99
N VAL A 198 -13.39 -8.18 -14.50
CA VAL A 198 -14.29 -7.80 -15.63
C VAL A 198 -15.44 -6.91 -15.17
N ILE A 199 -15.89 -7.05 -13.90
CA ILE A 199 -17.01 -6.27 -13.36
C ILE A 199 -16.55 -4.86 -12.90
N VAL A 200 -15.30 -4.70 -12.45
CA VAL A 200 -14.70 -3.44 -12.01
C VAL A 200 -14.15 -2.65 -13.18
#